data_f810d301ef808e44c5f51b184796dba1
#
_entry.id   f810d301ef808e44c5f51b184796dba1
#
_cell.length_a   1.000
_cell.length_b   1.000
_cell.length_c   1.000
_cell.angle_alpha   90.00
_cell.angle_beta   90.00
_cell.angle_gamma   90.00
#
_symmetry.space_group_name_H-M   'P 1'
#
loop_
_entity.id
_entity.type
_entity.pdbx_description
1 polymer ?
#
loop_
_entity_poly.entity_id
_entity_poly.type
_entity_poly.pdbx_seq_one_letter_code
_entity_poly.pdbx_strand_id
1 'polypeptide(L)'
;GHNADWTGEFHDCLFACLMRYESLQGGGFQASMGGDAFDVILRHFGVKLECFASPFNCRYASYCSAFADTDSPFGSLGSFFDFRPTEGAFEANPPFVRDVILKMANHMEYLLKATPKSLTFVVVIPAWEDSAGWVKLRDSSFCSRHVRLDQKDHGYCEGKQHLRRNRYRLASFHTSVFFLQTAAAAKASPVTQQACDELQRAFTP
;
A
#
# COMPACT_ATOMS: atom_id res chain seq x y z
N GLY A 1 -25.51 -14.90 30.94
CA GLY A 1 -24.97 -14.38 29.70
C GLY A 1 -24.61 -12.93 29.89
N HIS A 2 -23.31 -12.61 29.95
CA HIS A 2 -22.87 -11.22 29.90
C HIS A 2 -23.17 -10.71 28.50
N ASN A 3 -24.08 -9.76 28.37
CA ASN A 3 -24.11 -8.88 27.21
C ASN A 3 -22.83 -8.05 27.32
N ALA A 4 -21.79 -8.44 26.57
CA ALA A 4 -20.62 -7.61 26.42
C ALA A 4 -21.12 -6.25 25.87
N ASP A 5 -20.70 -5.14 26.49
CA ASP A 5 -21.03 -3.80 26.02
C ASP A 5 -20.15 -3.48 24.81
N TRP A 6 -20.46 -4.11 23.70
CA TRP A 6 -19.79 -3.92 22.41
C TRP A 6 -19.71 -2.46 21.99
N THR A 7 -20.67 -1.65 22.42
CA THR A 7 -20.73 -0.22 22.08
C THR A 7 -19.65 0.54 22.84
N GLY A 8 -19.50 0.25 24.15
CA GLY A 8 -18.45 0.87 24.98
C GLY A 8 -17.06 0.48 24.50
N GLU A 9 -16.78 -0.81 24.34
CA GLU A 9 -15.50 -1.31 23.82
C GLU A 9 -15.14 -0.73 22.44
N PHE A 10 -16.09 -0.65 21.53
CA PHE A 10 -15.89 -0.05 20.22
C PHE A 10 -15.50 1.43 20.32
N HIS A 11 -16.21 2.20 21.17
CA HIS A 11 -15.92 3.63 21.35
C HIS A 11 -14.53 3.83 21.98
N ASP A 12 -14.11 3.01 22.90
CA ASP A 12 -12.79 3.09 23.53
C ASP A 12 -11.68 2.79 22.51
N CYS A 13 -11.84 1.73 21.70
CA CYS A 13 -10.92 1.41 20.61
C CYS A 13 -10.85 2.54 19.57
N LEU A 14 -12.01 3.08 19.16
CA LEU A 14 -12.08 4.17 18.20
C LEU A 14 -11.40 5.42 18.75
N PHE A 15 -11.67 5.78 20.01
CA PHE A 15 -11.04 6.93 20.66
C PHE A 15 -9.52 6.76 20.74
N ALA A 16 -9.03 5.60 21.17
CA ALA A 16 -7.60 5.30 21.25
C ALA A 16 -6.92 5.43 19.85
N CYS A 17 -7.57 4.88 18.83
CA CYS A 17 -7.10 4.97 17.44
C CYS A 17 -7.05 6.43 16.96
N LEU A 18 -8.13 7.20 17.15
CA LEU A 18 -8.18 8.63 16.80
C LEU A 18 -7.08 9.42 17.49
N MET A 19 -6.91 9.23 18.80
CA MET A 19 -5.87 9.93 19.59
C MET A 19 -4.47 9.58 19.12
N ARG A 20 -4.21 8.31 18.77
CA ARG A 20 -2.92 7.85 18.25
C ARG A 20 -2.57 8.56 16.95
N TYR A 21 -3.49 8.56 15.98
CA TYR A 21 -3.24 9.16 14.67
C TYR A 21 -3.23 10.69 14.71
N GLU A 22 -3.99 11.30 15.63
CA GLU A 22 -3.98 12.76 15.82
C GLU A 22 -2.68 13.23 16.49
N SER A 23 -2.16 12.46 17.46
CA SER A 23 -0.92 12.78 18.17
C SER A 23 0.33 12.77 17.28
N LEU A 24 0.28 12.09 16.14
CA LEU A 24 1.40 12.07 15.20
C LEU A 24 1.71 13.43 14.58
N GLN A 25 0.87 14.44 14.77
CA GLN A 25 1.03 15.86 14.34
C GLN A 25 1.76 16.05 12.99
N GLY A 26 2.06 14.97 12.37
CA GLY A 26 2.68 14.97 11.08
C GLY A 26 1.67 15.56 10.12
N GLY A 27 1.94 16.69 9.53
CA GLY A 27 1.31 17.12 8.30
C GLY A 27 1.48 16.05 7.22
N GLY A 28 1.58 14.82 7.66
CA GLY A 28 1.70 13.58 6.89
C GLY A 28 0.39 13.34 6.20
N PHE A 29 0.42 13.66 4.97
CA PHE A 29 -0.49 13.27 3.94
C PHE A 29 -0.63 11.75 3.98
N GLN A 30 -1.75 11.25 4.46
CA GLN A 30 -2.10 9.83 4.35
C GLN A 30 -2.66 9.58 2.94
N ALA A 31 -1.77 9.71 1.96
CA ALA A 31 -2.12 9.51 0.57
C ALA A 31 -2.28 8.02 0.27
N SER A 32 -3.41 7.69 -0.32
CA SER A 32 -3.72 6.36 -0.85
C SER A 32 -3.97 6.45 -2.34
N MET A 33 -3.82 5.36 -3.04
CA MET A 33 -4.30 5.27 -4.42
C MET A 33 -5.81 5.52 -4.47
N GLY A 34 -6.33 6.00 -5.61
CA GLY A 34 -7.76 6.08 -5.86
C GLY A 34 -8.42 4.70 -5.93
N GLY A 35 -9.73 4.65 -5.67
CA GLY A 35 -10.50 3.40 -5.71
C GLY A 35 -10.36 2.67 -7.04
N ASP A 36 -10.38 3.38 -8.16
CA ASP A 36 -10.25 2.82 -9.50
C ASP A 36 -8.89 2.12 -9.70
N ALA A 37 -7.81 2.67 -9.14
CA ALA A 37 -6.49 2.05 -9.19
C ALA A 37 -6.44 0.75 -8.36
N PHE A 38 -7.08 0.72 -7.19
CA PHE A 38 -7.26 -0.51 -6.42
C PHE A 38 -8.07 -1.56 -7.19
N ASP A 39 -9.13 -1.17 -7.88
CA ASP A 39 -9.96 -2.09 -8.67
C ASP A 39 -9.18 -2.68 -9.85
N VAL A 40 -8.27 -1.93 -10.47
CA VAL A 40 -7.36 -2.44 -11.51
C VAL A 40 -6.41 -3.49 -10.94
N ILE A 41 -5.71 -3.20 -9.83
CA ILE A 41 -4.75 -4.16 -9.25
C ILE A 41 -5.45 -5.39 -8.64
N LEU A 42 -6.67 -5.25 -8.14
CA LEU A 42 -7.50 -6.38 -7.73
C LEU A 42 -7.84 -7.28 -8.92
N ARG A 43 -8.30 -6.70 -10.02
CA ARG A 43 -8.75 -7.43 -11.23
C ARG A 43 -7.62 -8.17 -11.92
N HIS A 44 -6.47 -7.53 -12.10
CA HIS A 44 -5.34 -8.10 -12.86
C HIS A 44 -4.43 -9.00 -12.02
N PHE A 45 -4.28 -8.71 -10.72
CA PHE A 45 -3.29 -9.39 -9.86
C PHE A 45 -3.90 -10.05 -8.62
N GLY A 46 -5.18 -9.80 -8.33
CA GLY A 46 -5.84 -10.37 -7.15
C GLY A 46 -5.40 -9.73 -5.84
N VAL A 47 -4.94 -8.47 -5.86
CA VAL A 47 -4.52 -7.74 -4.66
C VAL A 47 -5.71 -7.53 -3.74
N LYS A 48 -5.59 -7.94 -2.45
CA LYS A 48 -6.65 -7.86 -1.42
C LYS A 48 -6.12 -7.42 -0.05
N LEU A 49 -4.87 -6.94 0.02
CA LEU A 49 -4.27 -6.49 1.26
C LEU A 49 -3.24 -5.39 0.96
N GLU A 50 -3.25 -4.37 1.83
CA GLU A 50 -2.30 -3.25 1.81
C GLU A 50 -1.20 -3.50 2.84
N CYS A 51 0.06 -3.37 2.43
CA CYS A 51 1.21 -3.51 3.31
C CYS A 51 1.42 -2.30 4.24
N PHE A 52 0.84 -1.16 3.89
CA PHE A 52 0.95 0.09 4.65
C PHE A 52 -0.37 0.86 4.58
N ALA A 53 -1.19 0.69 5.58
CA ALA A 53 -2.45 1.41 5.70
C ALA A 53 -2.76 1.78 7.15
N SER A 54 -3.90 2.37 7.37
CA SER A 54 -4.45 2.68 8.68
C SER A 54 -5.96 2.46 8.66
N PRO A 55 -6.64 2.40 9.80
CA PRO A 55 -8.10 2.34 9.85
C PRO A 55 -8.81 3.46 9.08
N PHE A 56 -8.11 4.58 8.81
CA PHE A 56 -8.68 5.75 8.17
C PHE A 56 -8.50 5.81 6.64
N ASN A 57 -7.56 5.03 6.09
CA ASN A 57 -7.27 5.06 4.65
C ASN A 57 -7.26 3.68 3.97
N CYS A 58 -7.50 2.60 4.72
CA CYS A 58 -7.51 1.26 4.15
C CYS A 58 -8.65 1.08 3.14
N ARG A 59 -8.37 0.39 2.03
CA ARG A 59 -9.34 -0.04 1.02
C ARG A 59 -9.90 -1.42 1.34
N TYR A 60 -9.06 -2.29 1.92
CA TYR A 60 -9.39 -3.67 2.21
C TYR A 60 -9.66 -3.89 3.70
N ALA A 61 -10.44 -4.93 4.02
CA ALA A 61 -10.77 -5.28 5.39
C ALA A 61 -9.57 -5.76 6.22
N SER A 62 -8.49 -6.20 5.56
CA SER A 62 -7.24 -6.60 6.20
C SER A 62 -6.08 -5.83 5.58
N TYR A 63 -5.20 -5.34 6.41
CA TYR A 63 -4.04 -4.53 6.02
C TYR A 63 -2.94 -4.62 7.09
N CYS A 64 -1.72 -4.20 6.74
CA CYS A 64 -0.68 -3.96 7.73
C CYS A 64 -0.65 -2.47 8.11
N SER A 65 -0.38 -2.19 9.39
CA SER A 65 -0.28 -0.83 9.92
C SER A 65 0.88 -0.65 10.89
N ALA A 66 1.15 0.60 11.26
CA ALA A 66 2.23 0.93 12.17
C ALA A 66 1.90 0.62 13.65
N PHE A 67 0.62 0.58 14.03
CA PHE A 67 0.17 0.53 15.42
C PHE A 67 -0.78 -0.63 15.65
N ALA A 68 -0.22 -1.84 15.81
CA ALA A 68 -1.01 -3.05 16.03
C ALA A 68 -1.91 -2.96 17.27
N ASP A 69 -1.44 -2.27 18.32
CA ASP A 69 -2.16 -2.11 19.58
C ASP A 69 -3.49 -1.36 19.44
N THR A 70 -3.56 -0.36 18.57
CA THR A 70 -4.77 0.43 18.33
C THR A 70 -5.54 0.01 17.08
N ASP A 71 -4.88 -0.60 16.10
CA ASP A 71 -5.44 -0.82 14.77
C ASP A 71 -5.98 -2.25 14.59
N SER A 72 -5.54 -3.23 15.41
CA SER A 72 -5.99 -4.62 15.27
C SER A 72 -7.51 -4.80 15.39
N PRO A 73 -8.26 -4.06 16.23
CA PRO A 73 -9.72 -4.15 16.26
C PRO A 73 -10.38 -3.73 14.93
N PHE A 74 -9.64 -2.99 14.07
CA PHE A 74 -10.10 -2.48 12.78
C PHE A 74 -9.52 -3.24 11.59
N GLY A 75 -8.92 -4.42 11.80
CA GLY A 75 -8.47 -5.32 10.72
C GLY A 75 -6.97 -5.28 10.42
N SER A 76 -6.17 -4.56 11.22
CA SER A 76 -4.72 -4.58 11.07
C SER A 76 -4.13 -5.93 11.46
N LEU A 77 -3.20 -6.43 10.64
CA LEU A 77 -2.37 -7.60 10.88
C LEU A 77 -1.03 -7.26 11.56
N GLY A 78 -0.88 -6.02 12.02
CA GLY A 78 0.37 -5.52 12.56
C GLY A 78 1.33 -4.98 11.49
N SER A 79 2.61 -4.87 11.85
CA SER A 79 3.62 -4.27 10.98
C SER A 79 3.90 -5.12 9.74
N PHE A 80 3.98 -4.48 8.55
CA PHE A 80 4.47 -5.14 7.35
C PHE A 80 5.84 -5.81 7.54
N PHE A 81 6.69 -5.23 8.36
CA PHE A 81 8.03 -5.78 8.62
C PHE A 81 8.03 -7.08 9.43
N ASP A 82 6.89 -7.44 10.04
CA ASP A 82 6.67 -8.71 10.73
C ASP A 82 5.79 -9.67 9.92
N PHE A 83 5.14 -9.17 8.87
CA PHE A 83 4.29 -9.95 7.97
C PHE A 83 5.12 -10.88 7.09
N ARG A 84 4.76 -12.17 7.01
CA ARG A 84 5.53 -13.22 6.33
C ARG A 84 4.67 -14.02 5.35
N PRO A 85 4.09 -13.38 4.32
CA PRO A 85 3.31 -14.11 3.33
C PRO A 85 4.22 -15.02 2.50
N THR A 86 3.73 -16.22 2.21
CA THR A 86 4.41 -17.15 1.31
C THR A 86 3.81 -17.17 -0.10
N GLU A 87 2.62 -16.60 -0.27
CA GLU A 87 1.87 -16.50 -1.53
C GLU A 87 0.86 -15.36 -1.46
N GLY A 88 0.33 -14.94 -2.60
CA GLY A 88 -0.67 -13.89 -2.72
C GLY A 88 -0.19 -12.66 -3.47
N ALA A 89 -1.04 -11.63 -3.48
CA ALA A 89 -0.73 -10.35 -4.09
C ALA A 89 -1.08 -9.20 -3.15
N PHE A 90 -0.17 -8.24 -3.02
CA PHE A 90 -0.19 -7.19 -2.01
C PHE A 90 0.12 -5.84 -2.64
N GLU A 91 -0.57 -4.82 -2.18
CA GLU A 91 -0.24 -3.43 -2.49
C GLU A 91 0.68 -2.86 -1.41
N ALA A 92 1.61 -1.98 -1.80
CA ALA A 92 2.51 -1.31 -0.88
C ALA A 92 2.73 0.15 -1.27
N ASN A 93 2.11 1.03 -0.51
CA ASN A 93 2.29 2.48 -0.57
C ASN A 93 2.78 2.98 0.80
N PRO A 94 4.10 2.83 1.07
CA PRO A 94 4.68 3.16 2.38
C PRO A 94 4.67 4.67 2.63
N PRO A 95 4.89 5.11 3.88
CA PRO A 95 5.27 6.49 4.14
C PRO A 95 6.46 6.89 3.27
N PHE A 96 6.41 8.07 2.62
CA PHE A 96 7.43 8.52 1.69
C PHE A 96 8.68 9.02 2.43
N VAL A 97 9.34 8.06 3.10
CA VAL A 97 10.60 8.24 3.82
C VAL A 97 11.64 7.30 3.21
N ARG A 98 12.79 7.83 2.80
CA ARG A 98 13.83 7.07 2.07
C ARG A 98 14.23 5.78 2.78
N ASP A 99 14.42 5.83 4.10
CA ASP A 99 14.83 4.67 4.90
C ASP A 99 13.70 3.62 5.02
N VAL A 100 12.44 4.05 5.11
CA VAL A 100 11.29 3.15 5.14
C VAL A 100 11.15 2.42 3.79
N ILE A 101 11.31 3.14 2.68
CA ILE A 101 11.28 2.57 1.33
C ILE A 101 12.40 1.55 1.15
N LEU A 102 13.63 1.86 1.60
CA LEU A 102 14.75 0.92 1.53
C LEU A 102 14.52 -0.32 2.39
N LYS A 103 14.04 -0.14 3.62
CA LYS A 103 13.71 -1.25 4.52
C LYS A 103 12.61 -2.14 3.93
N MET A 104 11.57 -1.53 3.33
CA MET A 104 10.51 -2.24 2.62
C MET A 104 11.07 -3.05 1.45
N ALA A 105 11.88 -2.44 0.58
CA ALA A 105 12.49 -3.12 -0.57
C ALA A 105 13.33 -4.33 -0.15
N ASN A 106 14.13 -4.20 0.92
CA ASN A 106 14.92 -5.29 1.49
C ASN A 106 14.02 -6.43 1.99
N HIS A 107 12.94 -6.09 2.70
CA HIS A 107 11.99 -7.06 3.24
C HIS A 107 11.26 -7.81 2.12
N MET A 108 10.77 -7.11 1.10
CA MET A 108 10.12 -7.73 -0.06
C MET A 108 11.06 -8.68 -0.80
N GLU A 109 12.30 -8.28 -1.01
CA GLU A 109 13.28 -9.13 -1.67
C GLU A 109 13.57 -10.41 -0.87
N TYR A 110 13.64 -10.29 0.47
CA TYR A 110 13.74 -11.45 1.34
C TYR A 110 12.53 -12.39 1.19
N LEU A 111 11.31 -11.86 1.21
CA LEU A 111 10.08 -12.64 1.06
C LEU A 111 9.99 -13.33 -0.30
N LEU A 112 10.32 -12.62 -1.38
CA LEU A 112 10.29 -13.16 -2.74
C LEU A 112 11.32 -14.27 -2.95
N LYS A 113 12.49 -14.17 -2.32
CA LYS A 113 13.51 -15.23 -2.33
C LYS A 113 13.13 -16.46 -1.50
N ALA A 114 12.34 -16.26 -0.45
CA ALA A 114 11.99 -17.30 0.51
C ALA A 114 10.91 -18.28 0.00
N THR A 115 10.22 -17.98 -1.10
CA THR A 115 9.11 -18.80 -1.59
C THR A 115 9.19 -19.09 -3.08
N PRO A 116 8.91 -20.34 -3.51
CA PRO A 116 8.68 -20.66 -4.92
C PRO A 116 7.24 -20.42 -5.36
N LYS A 117 6.33 -20.12 -4.43
CA LYS A 117 4.90 -19.91 -4.71
C LYS A 117 4.65 -18.58 -5.40
N SER A 118 3.40 -18.35 -5.84
CA SER A 118 2.97 -17.12 -6.49
C SER A 118 2.88 -15.98 -5.48
N LEU A 119 3.86 -15.07 -5.51
CA LEU A 119 3.91 -13.89 -4.65
C LEU A 119 4.15 -12.64 -5.49
N THR A 120 3.28 -11.64 -5.33
CA THR A 120 3.32 -10.36 -6.04
C THR A 120 3.27 -9.19 -5.06
N PHE A 121 4.09 -8.18 -5.28
CA PHE A 121 3.95 -6.85 -4.66
C PHE A 121 3.77 -5.79 -5.74
N VAL A 122 2.73 -4.97 -5.61
CA VAL A 122 2.53 -3.75 -6.40
C VAL A 122 2.93 -2.57 -5.52
N VAL A 123 4.07 -1.96 -5.83
CA VAL A 123 4.71 -0.94 -4.98
C VAL A 123 4.51 0.43 -5.60
N VAL A 124 3.93 1.36 -4.85
CA VAL A 124 3.66 2.74 -5.27
C VAL A 124 4.48 3.70 -4.42
N ILE A 125 5.47 4.36 -5.03
CA ILE A 125 6.38 5.27 -4.32
C ILE A 125 6.73 6.49 -5.19
N PRO A 126 7.22 7.60 -4.60
CA PRO A 126 7.78 8.70 -5.38
C PRO A 126 8.92 8.22 -6.27
N ALA A 127 9.02 8.79 -7.48
CA ALA A 127 10.10 8.49 -8.43
C ALA A 127 11.44 9.16 -8.01
N TRP A 128 11.90 8.85 -6.80
CA TRP A 128 13.20 9.31 -6.28
C TRP A 128 14.31 8.41 -6.80
N GLU A 129 14.61 8.54 -8.07
CA GLU A 129 15.50 7.67 -8.85
C GLU A 129 16.95 7.62 -8.31
N ASP A 130 17.33 8.59 -7.48
CA ASP A 130 18.63 8.66 -6.77
C ASP A 130 18.62 7.92 -5.42
N SER A 131 17.45 7.50 -4.91
CA SER A 131 17.36 6.86 -3.61
C SER A 131 17.69 5.38 -3.66
N ALA A 132 18.38 4.88 -2.61
CA ALA A 132 18.79 3.48 -2.52
C ALA A 132 17.60 2.50 -2.58
N GLY A 133 16.45 2.87 -1.99
CA GLY A 133 15.24 2.05 -2.03
C GLY A 133 14.64 1.94 -3.43
N TRP A 134 14.59 3.04 -4.17
CA TRP A 134 14.11 3.06 -5.55
C TRP A 134 15.02 2.25 -6.48
N VAL A 135 16.35 2.49 -6.38
CA VAL A 135 17.35 1.73 -7.15
C VAL A 135 17.26 0.24 -6.88
N LYS A 136 17.08 -0.13 -5.61
CA LYS A 136 16.94 -1.54 -5.21
C LYS A 136 15.70 -2.20 -5.82
N LEU A 137 14.57 -1.50 -5.87
CA LEU A 137 13.34 -2.01 -6.51
C LEU A 137 13.52 -2.16 -8.02
N ARG A 138 14.11 -1.17 -8.67
CA ARG A 138 14.37 -1.17 -10.12
C ARG A 138 15.31 -2.31 -10.53
N ASP A 139 16.38 -2.52 -9.77
CA ASP A 139 17.44 -3.47 -10.10
C ASP A 139 17.15 -4.88 -9.53
N SER A 140 16.00 -5.06 -8.86
CA SER A 140 15.60 -6.35 -8.33
C SER A 140 15.36 -7.35 -9.46
N SER A 141 15.89 -8.58 -9.33
CA SER A 141 15.62 -9.69 -10.26
C SER A 141 14.14 -10.10 -10.28
N PHE A 142 13.36 -9.67 -9.31
CA PHE A 142 11.91 -9.89 -9.23
C PHE A 142 11.09 -8.76 -9.88
N CYS A 143 11.73 -7.68 -10.34
CA CYS A 143 11.04 -6.57 -10.98
C CYS A 143 10.55 -6.98 -12.38
N SER A 144 9.28 -7.38 -12.48
CA SER A 144 8.64 -7.74 -13.75
C SER A 144 8.35 -6.52 -14.61
N ARG A 145 8.02 -5.39 -14.00
CA ARG A 145 7.67 -4.15 -14.69
C ARG A 145 7.84 -2.94 -13.79
N HIS A 146 8.16 -1.81 -14.41
CA HIS A 146 8.12 -0.48 -13.79
C HIS A 146 7.29 0.45 -14.68
N VAL A 147 6.39 1.21 -14.06
CA VAL A 147 5.57 2.25 -14.69
C VAL A 147 5.85 3.57 -14.00
N ARG A 148 6.13 4.61 -14.78
CA ARG A 148 6.26 5.97 -14.27
C ARG A 148 4.99 6.77 -14.56
N LEU A 149 4.48 7.45 -13.56
CA LEU A 149 3.37 8.39 -13.65
C LEU A 149 3.91 9.81 -13.55
N ASP A 150 3.63 10.63 -14.54
CA ASP A 150 4.06 12.03 -14.51
C ASP A 150 3.24 12.82 -13.50
N GLN A 151 3.91 13.72 -12.77
CA GLN A 151 3.31 14.54 -11.71
C GLN A 151 2.00 15.22 -12.12
N LYS A 152 1.93 15.76 -13.33
CA LYS A 152 0.78 16.51 -13.84
C LYS A 152 -0.43 15.63 -14.19
N ASP A 153 -0.23 14.32 -14.35
CA ASP A 153 -1.22 13.41 -14.91
C ASP A 153 -1.82 12.47 -13.85
N HIS A 154 -1.44 12.63 -12.56
CA HIS A 154 -1.97 11.75 -11.52
C HIS A 154 -2.09 12.44 -10.16
N GLY A 155 -2.75 11.75 -9.23
CA GLY A 155 -2.89 12.19 -7.86
C GLY A 155 -3.23 11.06 -6.91
N TYR A 156 -3.51 11.44 -5.68
CA TYR A 156 -3.79 10.53 -4.57
C TYR A 156 -5.07 10.93 -3.85
N CYS A 157 -5.69 9.96 -3.19
CA CYS A 157 -6.79 10.21 -2.26
C CYS A 157 -6.24 10.50 -0.86
N GLU A 158 -6.66 11.59 -0.26
CA GLU A 158 -6.24 11.96 1.09
C GLU A 158 -7.13 11.30 2.15
N GLY A 159 -6.57 10.37 2.93
CA GLY A 159 -7.29 9.58 3.93
C GLY A 159 -7.78 10.39 5.13
N LYS A 160 -7.04 11.42 5.59
CA LYS A 160 -7.37 12.23 6.78
C LYS A 160 -8.54 13.22 6.58
N GLN A 161 -9.03 13.43 5.38
CA GLN A 161 -10.00 14.48 5.11
C GLN A 161 -11.42 13.96 4.86
N HIS A 162 -11.98 13.28 5.84
CA HIS A 162 -13.33 12.72 5.80
C HIS A 162 -14.42 13.79 5.54
N LEU A 163 -14.16 15.05 5.86
CA LEU A 163 -15.12 16.15 5.71
C LEU A 163 -15.10 16.82 4.34
N ARG A 164 -14.11 16.56 3.49
CA ARG A 164 -14.03 17.16 2.16
C ARG A 164 -14.74 16.30 1.12
N ARG A 165 -15.58 16.93 0.29
CA ARG A 165 -16.26 16.27 -0.83
C ARG A 165 -15.28 15.75 -1.89
N ASN A 166 -14.20 16.49 -2.14
CA ASN A 166 -13.14 16.08 -3.04
C ASN A 166 -11.89 15.72 -2.23
N ARG A 167 -11.60 14.42 -2.12
CA ARG A 167 -10.42 13.86 -1.45
C ARG A 167 -9.20 13.74 -2.37
N TYR A 168 -9.39 13.93 -3.66
CA TYR A 168 -8.36 13.82 -4.65
C TYR A 168 -7.41 15.02 -4.61
N ARG A 169 -6.11 14.74 -4.63
CA ARG A 169 -5.03 15.71 -4.65
C ARG A 169 -4.07 15.39 -5.77
N LEU A 170 -3.80 16.37 -6.64
CA LEU A 170 -2.74 16.25 -7.63
C LEU A 170 -1.40 15.95 -6.94
N ALA A 171 -0.63 15.05 -7.52
CA ALA A 171 0.69 14.74 -7.02
C ALA A 171 1.63 15.94 -7.16
N SER A 172 2.50 16.13 -6.18
CA SER A 172 3.57 17.15 -6.23
C SER A 172 4.90 16.59 -6.73
N PHE A 173 4.92 15.34 -7.18
CA PHE A 173 6.10 14.60 -7.66
C PHE A 173 5.68 13.53 -8.67
N HIS A 174 6.66 13.04 -9.45
CA HIS A 174 6.45 11.85 -10.26
C HIS A 174 6.34 10.61 -9.36
N THR A 175 5.52 9.64 -9.76
CA THR A 175 5.34 8.37 -9.03
C THR A 175 5.90 7.21 -9.85
N SER A 176 6.50 6.26 -9.18
CA SER A 176 6.91 4.97 -9.72
C SER A 176 6.02 3.87 -9.19
N VAL A 177 5.50 3.04 -10.09
CA VAL A 177 4.81 1.80 -9.72
C VAL A 177 5.67 0.63 -10.16
N PHE A 178 6.14 -0.16 -9.19
CA PHE A 178 6.91 -1.38 -9.44
C PHE A 178 6.05 -2.61 -9.22
N PHE A 179 6.20 -3.59 -10.10
CA PHE A 179 5.61 -4.92 -9.97
C PHE A 179 6.72 -5.91 -9.66
N LEU A 180 6.77 -6.38 -8.42
CA LEU A 180 7.73 -7.40 -8.00
C LEU A 180 7.03 -8.74 -7.94
N GLN A 181 7.52 -9.74 -8.67
CA GLN A 181 6.87 -11.03 -8.80
C GLN A 181 7.88 -12.18 -8.71
N THR A 182 7.50 -13.25 -8.02
CA THR A 182 8.16 -14.54 -8.21
C THR A 182 7.92 -15.07 -9.63
N ALA A 183 8.74 -16.00 -10.11
CA ALA A 183 8.53 -16.61 -11.42
C ALA A 183 7.16 -17.29 -11.56
N ALA A 184 6.65 -17.89 -10.47
CA ALA A 184 5.31 -18.48 -10.43
C ALA A 184 4.23 -17.41 -10.58
N ALA A 185 4.37 -16.26 -9.93
CA ALA A 185 3.42 -15.15 -10.03
C ALA A 185 3.45 -14.52 -11.43
N ALA A 186 4.62 -14.27 -11.99
CA ALA A 186 4.77 -13.71 -13.33
C ALA A 186 4.14 -14.62 -14.42
N LYS A 187 4.17 -15.95 -14.20
CA LYS A 187 3.50 -16.92 -15.08
C LYS A 187 1.98 -16.92 -14.89
N ALA A 188 1.50 -16.84 -13.65
CA ALA A 188 0.06 -16.92 -13.32
C ALA A 188 -0.69 -15.62 -13.65
N SER A 189 -0.06 -14.47 -13.38
CA SER A 189 -0.65 -13.13 -13.55
C SER A 189 0.43 -12.18 -14.12
N PRO A 190 0.75 -12.29 -15.42
CA PRO A 190 1.78 -11.47 -16.05
C PRO A 190 1.39 -9.99 -16.05
N VAL A 191 2.36 -9.11 -15.86
CA VAL A 191 2.15 -7.67 -15.97
C VAL A 191 2.09 -7.27 -17.44
N THR A 192 0.88 -7.22 -17.98
CA THR A 192 0.63 -6.89 -19.40
C THR A 192 0.68 -5.38 -19.64
N GLN A 193 0.92 -4.95 -20.87
CA GLN A 193 0.82 -3.54 -21.25
C GLN A 193 -0.60 -3.00 -20.98
N GLN A 194 -1.63 -3.79 -21.26
CA GLN A 194 -3.02 -3.42 -20.99
C GLN A 194 -3.23 -3.11 -19.49
N ALA A 195 -2.74 -3.96 -18.57
CA ALA A 195 -2.85 -3.71 -17.13
C ALA A 195 -2.13 -2.41 -16.71
N CYS A 196 -0.97 -2.12 -17.31
CA CYS A 196 -0.23 -0.88 -17.05
C CYS A 196 -1.02 0.35 -17.56
N ASP A 197 -1.57 0.29 -18.77
CA ASP A 197 -2.33 1.40 -19.36
C ASP A 197 -3.64 1.65 -18.60
N GLU A 198 -4.31 0.60 -18.15
CA GLU A 198 -5.50 0.71 -17.29
C GLU A 198 -5.14 1.34 -15.94
N LEU A 199 -4.02 0.92 -15.33
CA LEU A 199 -3.57 1.47 -14.07
C LEU A 199 -3.19 2.95 -14.19
N GLN A 200 -2.47 3.33 -15.25
CA GLN A 200 -2.12 4.74 -15.51
C GLN A 200 -3.38 5.61 -15.62
N ARG A 201 -4.38 5.15 -16.36
CA ARG A 201 -5.68 5.86 -16.48
C ARG A 201 -6.41 5.96 -15.17
N ALA A 202 -6.35 4.93 -14.34
CA ALA A 202 -7.02 4.89 -13.03
C ALA A 202 -6.38 5.81 -11.98
N PHE A 203 -5.16 6.29 -12.21
CA PHE A 203 -4.51 7.33 -11.40
C PHE A 203 -4.86 8.76 -11.85
N THR A 204 -5.47 8.92 -13.02
CA THR A 204 -5.92 10.21 -13.54
C THR A 204 -7.25 10.61 -12.87
N PRO A 205 -7.48 11.90 -12.55
CA PRO A 205 -8.72 12.35 -11.92
C PRO A 205 -9.94 12.20 -12.82
#